data_56cf1e1c4310a3e04fd2da065e6b0ac7
#
_entry.id   56cf1e1c4310a3e04fd2da065e6b0ac7
#
_cell.length_a   1.000
_cell.length_b   1.000
_cell.length_c   1.000
_cell.angle_alpha   90.00
_cell.angle_beta   90.00
_cell.angle_gamma   90.00
#
_symmetry.space_group_name_H-M   'P 1'
#
loop_
_entity.id
_entity.type
_entity.pdbx_description
1 polymer ?
#
loop_
_entity_poly.entity_id
_entity_poly.type
_entity_poly.pdbx_seq_one_letter_code
_entity_poly.pdbx_strand_id
1 'polypeptide(L)'
;MRRVDAGDALGDLTRLSAEIESAAIVDDSGAPLAVTAGADGEELARMAAEILDIAAAVDPARSVERVEVRLRSRSMFVVRAGERVAVATTRPEPPAALVVHDLRTCLTGLGAVGRPATAKRKRKQDPVDA
;
A
#
# COMPACT_ATOMS: atom_id res chain seq x y z
N MET A 1 14.61 -17.18 -3.52
CA MET A 1 13.48 -16.52 -2.92
C MET A 1 12.68 -15.75 -3.93
N ARG A 2 11.42 -15.90 -3.87
CA ARG A 2 10.56 -15.34 -4.88
C ARG A 2 9.94 -14.04 -4.42
N ARG A 3 9.95 -13.06 -5.27
CA ARG A 3 9.25 -11.83 -4.98
C ARG A 3 7.79 -11.97 -5.28
N VAL A 4 7.00 -11.27 -4.51
CA VAL A 4 5.57 -11.19 -4.74
C VAL A 4 5.31 -9.89 -5.48
N ASP A 5 4.66 -9.94 -6.63
CA ASP A 5 4.33 -8.69 -7.33
C ASP A 5 3.12 -8.03 -6.70
N ALA A 6 2.85 -6.78 -7.11
CA ALA A 6 1.81 -5.98 -6.48
C ALA A 6 0.43 -6.63 -6.61
N GLY A 7 0.13 -7.20 -7.76
CA GLY A 7 -1.17 -7.84 -7.97
C GLY A 7 -1.35 -9.04 -7.06
N ASP A 8 -0.32 -9.88 -6.95
CA ASP A 8 -0.37 -11.05 -6.08
C ASP A 8 -0.48 -10.65 -4.61
N ALA A 9 0.29 -9.65 -4.20
CA ALA A 9 0.25 -9.17 -2.83
C ALA A 9 -1.14 -8.66 -2.47
N LEU A 10 -1.74 -7.93 -3.39
CA LEU A 10 -3.07 -7.38 -3.16
C LEU A 10 -4.12 -8.48 -3.12
N GLY A 11 -3.98 -9.49 -3.98
CA GLY A 11 -4.88 -10.64 -3.94
C GLY A 11 -4.81 -11.39 -2.63
N ASP A 12 -3.60 -11.57 -2.10
CA ASP A 12 -3.41 -12.19 -0.80
C ASP A 12 -4.05 -11.35 0.30
N LEU A 13 -3.86 -10.05 0.24
CA LEU A 13 -4.43 -9.13 1.22
C LEU A 13 -5.94 -9.26 1.29
N THR A 14 -6.61 -9.21 0.15
CA THR A 14 -8.07 -9.26 0.13
C THR A 14 -8.60 -10.63 0.55
N ARG A 15 -7.81 -11.67 0.31
CA ARG A 15 -8.20 -13.00 0.71
C ARG A 15 -8.09 -13.19 2.22
N LEU A 16 -7.11 -12.52 2.84
CA LEU A 16 -6.85 -12.68 4.26
C LEU A 16 -7.57 -11.68 5.13
N SER A 17 -7.96 -10.53 4.59
CA SER A 17 -8.56 -9.45 5.37
C SER A 17 -9.98 -9.21 4.90
N ALA A 18 -10.94 -9.74 5.66
CA ALA A 18 -12.35 -9.60 5.32
C ALA A 18 -12.86 -8.17 5.52
N GLU A 19 -12.09 -7.34 6.22
CA GLU A 19 -12.50 -5.95 6.47
C GLU A 19 -12.37 -5.08 5.24
N ILE A 20 -11.48 -5.43 4.32
CA ILE A 20 -11.12 -4.56 3.20
C ILE A 20 -12.10 -4.77 2.04
N GLU A 21 -12.70 -3.65 1.60
CA GLU A 21 -13.63 -3.66 0.48
C GLU A 21 -12.95 -3.36 -0.83
N SER A 22 -12.01 -2.42 -0.82
CA SER A 22 -11.23 -2.11 -2.01
C SER A 22 -9.85 -1.65 -1.57
N ALA A 23 -8.87 -1.83 -2.44
CA ALA A 23 -7.51 -1.42 -2.11
C ALA A 23 -6.69 -1.23 -3.38
N ALA A 24 -5.62 -0.46 -3.23
CA ALA A 24 -4.66 -0.25 -4.32
C ALA A 24 -3.28 -0.12 -3.72
N ILE A 25 -2.27 -0.49 -4.50
CA ILE A 25 -0.88 -0.23 -4.17
C ILE A 25 -0.39 0.81 -5.17
N VAL A 26 0.27 1.84 -4.64
CA VAL A 26 0.65 3.02 -5.40
C VAL A 26 2.16 3.21 -5.26
N ASP A 27 2.83 3.60 -6.34
CA ASP A 27 4.27 3.85 -6.28
C ASP A 27 4.54 5.29 -5.82
N ASP A 28 5.80 5.67 -5.75
CA ASP A 28 6.19 6.99 -5.23
C ASP A 28 5.84 8.12 -6.18
N SER A 29 5.50 7.83 -7.43
CA SER A 29 5.04 8.86 -8.36
C SER A 29 3.53 9.06 -8.29
N GLY A 30 2.84 8.24 -7.50
CA GLY A 30 1.40 8.34 -7.39
C GLY A 30 0.64 7.47 -8.38
N ALA A 31 1.34 6.61 -9.12
CA ALA A 31 0.69 5.73 -10.08
C ALA A 31 0.29 4.42 -9.43
N PRO A 32 -0.92 3.92 -9.71
CA PRO A 32 -1.33 2.63 -9.14
C PRO A 32 -0.57 1.49 -9.79
N LEU A 33 0.00 0.62 -8.96
CA LEU A 33 0.68 -0.59 -9.41
C LEU A 33 -0.28 -1.77 -9.48
N ALA A 34 -1.29 -1.77 -8.63
CA ALA A 34 -2.30 -2.81 -8.59
C ALA A 34 -3.54 -2.27 -7.91
N VAL A 35 -4.69 -2.83 -8.25
CA VAL A 35 -5.96 -2.40 -7.68
C VAL A 35 -6.88 -3.62 -7.60
N THR A 36 -7.74 -3.66 -6.59
CA THR A 36 -8.71 -4.73 -6.45
C THR A 36 -9.75 -4.64 -7.56
N ALA A 37 -10.30 -5.80 -7.94
CA ALA A 37 -11.26 -5.86 -9.02
C ALA A 37 -12.47 -4.97 -8.71
N GLY A 38 -12.91 -4.23 -9.70
CA GLY A 38 -14.08 -3.37 -9.56
C GLY A 38 -13.81 -2.02 -8.94
N ALA A 39 -12.60 -1.76 -8.47
CA ALA A 39 -12.26 -0.47 -7.88
C ALA A 39 -11.54 0.40 -8.89
N ASP A 40 -11.57 1.71 -8.65
CA ASP A 40 -10.90 2.68 -9.50
C ASP A 40 -9.55 3.02 -8.88
N GLY A 41 -8.48 2.44 -9.45
CA GLY A 41 -7.15 2.61 -8.90
C GLY A 41 -6.65 4.04 -8.94
N GLU A 42 -6.98 4.78 -9.99
CA GLU A 42 -6.55 6.17 -10.09
C GLU A 42 -7.25 7.04 -9.07
N GLU A 43 -8.53 6.77 -8.82
CA GLU A 43 -9.26 7.48 -7.80
C GLU A 43 -8.68 7.21 -6.41
N LEU A 44 -8.40 5.94 -6.10
CA LEU A 44 -7.79 5.59 -4.82
C LEU A 44 -6.43 6.23 -4.67
N ALA A 45 -5.62 6.22 -5.74
CA ALA A 45 -4.29 6.84 -5.70
C ALA A 45 -4.38 8.34 -5.46
N ARG A 46 -5.32 9.00 -6.11
CA ARG A 46 -5.51 10.44 -5.95
C ARG A 46 -5.94 10.77 -4.52
N MET A 47 -6.87 10.00 -3.97
CA MET A 47 -7.31 10.22 -2.61
C MET A 47 -6.18 10.01 -1.61
N ALA A 48 -5.36 8.98 -1.83
CA ALA A 48 -4.23 8.72 -0.95
C ALA A 48 -3.25 9.89 -0.98
N ALA A 49 -2.96 10.44 -2.17
CA ALA A 49 -2.05 11.56 -2.28
C ALA A 49 -2.57 12.77 -1.53
N GLU A 50 -3.86 13.07 -1.67
CA GLU A 50 -4.45 14.22 -0.98
C GLU A 50 -4.42 14.03 0.53
N ILE A 51 -4.74 12.84 1.01
CA ILE A 51 -4.75 12.56 2.43
C ILE A 51 -3.34 12.68 3.00
N LEU A 52 -2.34 12.14 2.30
CA LEU A 52 -0.97 12.23 2.76
C LEU A 52 -0.48 13.67 2.80
N ASP A 53 -0.86 14.48 1.81
CA ASP A 53 -0.48 15.89 1.79
C ASP A 53 -1.07 16.64 2.97
N ILE A 54 -2.34 16.40 3.27
CA ILE A 54 -3.00 17.05 4.39
C ILE A 54 -2.34 16.63 5.70
N ALA A 55 -2.06 15.34 5.85
CA ALA A 55 -1.44 14.82 7.07
C ALA A 55 -0.03 15.36 7.23
N ALA A 56 0.72 15.52 6.13
CA ALA A 56 2.08 16.05 6.19
C ALA A 56 2.11 17.49 6.70
N ALA A 57 1.04 18.24 6.45
CA ALA A 57 0.96 19.63 6.92
C ALA A 57 0.80 19.73 8.44
N VAL A 58 0.37 18.65 9.08
CA VAL A 58 0.22 18.64 10.54
C VAL A 58 1.59 18.73 11.22
N ASP A 59 2.59 18.03 10.67
CA ASP A 59 3.93 18.06 11.21
C ASP A 59 4.93 17.91 10.06
N PRO A 60 5.29 19.01 9.40
CA PRO A 60 6.15 18.93 8.22
C PRO A 60 7.54 18.36 8.48
N ALA A 61 7.98 18.32 9.74
CA ALA A 61 9.29 17.79 10.08
C ALA A 61 9.32 16.27 10.08
N ARG A 62 8.17 15.60 10.01
CA ARG A 62 8.10 14.15 10.07
C ARG A 62 7.42 13.59 8.85
N SER A 63 7.84 12.41 8.44
CA SER A 63 7.17 11.74 7.34
C SER A 63 5.90 11.07 7.85
N VAL A 64 4.87 11.05 7.02
CA VAL A 64 3.61 10.40 7.34
C VAL A 64 3.72 8.93 7.01
N GLU A 65 3.42 8.07 7.96
CA GLU A 65 3.50 6.64 7.76
C GLU A 65 2.13 5.99 7.59
N ARG A 66 1.14 6.55 8.24
CA ARG A 66 -0.21 6.00 8.12
C ARG A 66 -1.23 7.05 8.48
N VAL A 67 -2.41 6.94 7.86
CA VAL A 67 -3.54 7.81 8.15
C VAL A 67 -4.79 6.97 8.12
N GLU A 68 -5.66 7.20 9.08
CA GLU A 68 -6.98 6.59 9.11
C GLU A 68 -8.03 7.68 8.99
N VAL A 69 -8.98 7.50 8.09
CA VAL A 69 -10.12 8.41 7.94
C VAL A 69 -11.38 7.61 8.22
N ARG A 70 -12.16 8.06 9.19
CA ARG A 70 -13.39 7.38 9.55
C ARG A 70 -14.58 8.14 9.03
N LEU A 71 -15.39 7.45 8.25
CA LEU A 71 -16.67 7.98 7.79
C LEU A 71 -17.77 7.11 8.35
N ARG A 72 -18.98 7.60 8.26
CA ARG A 72 -20.12 6.84 8.80
C ARG A 72 -20.32 5.51 8.07
N SER A 73 -20.13 5.52 6.74
CA SER A 73 -20.43 4.35 5.92
C SER A 73 -19.22 3.46 5.70
N ARG A 74 -18.01 3.95 5.97
CA ARG A 74 -16.79 3.18 5.75
C ARG A 74 -15.61 3.90 6.36
N SER A 75 -14.48 3.22 6.42
CA SER A 75 -13.22 3.84 6.81
C SER A 75 -12.24 3.72 5.67
N MET A 76 -11.20 4.54 5.71
CA MET A 76 -10.15 4.52 4.70
C MET A 76 -8.81 4.55 5.41
N PHE A 77 -7.88 3.74 4.92
CA PHE A 77 -6.54 3.64 5.50
C PHE A 77 -5.51 3.90 4.42
N VAL A 78 -4.50 4.68 4.76
CA VAL A 78 -3.36 4.91 3.88
C VAL A 78 -2.12 4.56 4.69
N VAL A 79 -1.31 3.65 4.18
CA VAL A 79 -0.09 3.19 4.86
C VAL A 79 1.06 3.29 3.88
N ARG A 80 2.15 3.88 4.34
CA ARG A 80 3.36 4.01 3.54
C ARG A 80 4.45 3.09 4.09
N ALA A 81 5.15 2.42 3.20
CA ALA A 81 6.33 1.65 3.56
C ALA A 81 7.35 1.85 2.44
N GLY A 82 8.45 2.54 2.74
CA GLY A 82 9.43 2.89 1.73
C GLY A 82 8.82 3.82 0.69
N GLU A 83 8.93 3.43 -0.55
CA GLU A 83 8.44 4.23 -1.68
C GLU A 83 7.07 3.81 -2.14
N ARG A 84 6.42 2.92 -1.41
CA ARG A 84 5.13 2.42 -1.81
C ARG A 84 4.07 2.76 -0.79
N VAL A 85 2.86 2.91 -1.28
CA VAL A 85 1.72 3.29 -0.47
C VAL A 85 0.60 2.29 -0.73
N ALA A 86 -0.03 1.81 0.33
CA ALA A 86 -1.24 1.03 0.22
C ALA A 86 -2.41 1.90 0.67
N VAL A 87 -3.47 1.92 -0.10
CA VAL A 87 -4.69 2.62 0.26
C VAL A 87 -5.83 1.62 0.21
N ALA A 88 -6.69 1.64 1.23
CA ALA A 88 -7.78 0.69 1.31
C ALA A 88 -9.01 1.36 1.88
N THR A 89 -10.18 0.93 1.39
CA THR A 89 -11.45 1.27 2.04
C THR A 89 -11.95 0.02 2.72
N THR A 90 -12.61 0.21 3.86
CA THR A 90 -13.09 -0.89 4.67
C THR A 90 -14.53 -0.62 5.07
N ARG A 91 -15.18 -1.64 5.60
CA ARG A 91 -16.47 -1.44 6.24
C ARG A 91 -16.29 -0.56 7.49
N PRO A 92 -17.39 -0.02 8.05
CA PRO A 92 -17.27 0.89 9.21
C PRO A 92 -16.66 0.19 10.42
N GLU A 93 -15.86 0.95 11.15
CA GLU A 93 -15.30 0.51 12.44
C GLU A 93 -14.58 -0.83 12.37
N PRO A 94 -13.60 -0.97 11.48
CA PRO A 94 -12.81 -2.20 11.45
C PRO A 94 -11.80 -2.18 12.59
N PRO A 95 -11.21 -3.33 12.94
CA PRO A 95 -10.09 -3.34 13.90
C PRO A 95 -8.87 -2.67 13.24
N ALA A 96 -8.67 -1.40 13.56
CA ALA A 96 -7.71 -0.55 12.86
C ALA A 96 -6.29 -1.11 12.90
N ALA A 97 -5.86 -1.62 14.06
CA ALA A 97 -4.50 -2.16 14.17
C ALA A 97 -4.29 -3.32 13.22
N LEU A 98 -5.29 -4.16 13.06
CA LEU A 98 -5.21 -5.30 12.16
C LEU A 98 -5.14 -4.85 10.71
N VAL A 99 -5.97 -3.88 10.33
CA VAL A 99 -5.96 -3.36 8.96
C VAL A 99 -4.60 -2.76 8.62
N VAL A 100 -4.05 -1.94 9.53
CA VAL A 100 -2.74 -1.33 9.31
C VAL A 100 -1.67 -2.40 9.22
N HIS A 101 -1.73 -3.40 10.08
CA HIS A 101 -0.76 -4.50 10.04
C HIS A 101 -0.83 -5.23 8.69
N ASP A 102 -2.03 -5.54 8.22
CA ASP A 102 -2.20 -6.27 6.98
C ASP A 102 -1.71 -5.46 5.78
N LEU A 103 -2.00 -4.16 5.77
CA LEU A 103 -1.54 -3.29 4.68
C LEU A 103 -0.01 -3.18 4.69
N ARG A 104 0.59 -3.03 5.86
CA ARG A 104 2.04 -2.95 5.97
C ARG A 104 2.70 -4.25 5.53
N THR A 105 2.13 -5.39 5.94
CA THR A 105 2.65 -6.68 5.54
C THR A 105 2.58 -6.85 4.02
N CYS A 106 1.48 -6.40 3.42
CA CYS A 106 1.32 -6.42 1.98
C CYS A 106 2.46 -5.67 1.30
N LEU A 107 2.75 -4.45 1.77
CA LEU A 107 3.79 -3.63 1.16
C LEU A 107 5.18 -4.21 1.36
N THR A 108 5.48 -4.70 2.55
CA THR A 108 6.82 -5.22 2.82
C THR A 108 7.07 -6.54 2.11
N GLY A 109 6.02 -7.26 1.75
CA GLY A 109 6.15 -8.50 1.00
C GLY A 109 6.47 -8.31 -0.47
N LEU A 110 6.40 -7.06 -0.97
CA LEU A 110 6.63 -6.80 -2.38
C LEU A 110 8.08 -6.94 -2.81
N GLY A 111 8.97 -7.01 -1.91
CA GLY A 111 10.37 -7.04 -2.27
C GLY A 111 10.83 -5.68 -2.74
N ALA A 112 12.08 -5.60 -2.93
CA ALA A 112 12.66 -4.35 -3.26
C ALA A 112 12.36 -4.04 -4.66
N VAL A 113 11.91 -3.93 -5.07
CA VAL A 113 11.70 -3.61 -6.26
C VAL A 113 11.76 -2.84 -6.81
N GLY A 114 11.82 -2.85 -6.58
CA GLY A 114 11.71 -2.16 -7.00
C GLY A 114 12.29 -1.67 -7.93
N ARG A 115 12.92 -1.72 -8.06
CA ARG A 115 13.47 -1.13 -8.87
C ARG A 115 13.64 -1.79 -9.86
N PRO A 116 13.47 -1.69 -10.48
CA PRO A 116 13.24 -2.32 -11.52
C PRO A 116 14.12 -3.30 -11.78
N ALA A 117 14.08 -3.72 -11.51
CA ALA A 117 14.55 -4.18 -11.59
C ALA A 117 15.52 -4.33 -12.03
N THR A 118 15.68 -4.24 -11.99
CA THR A 118 16.37 -4.27 -12.08
C THR A 118 17.08 -4.63 -12.00
N ALA A 119 17.34 -4.67 -11.91
CA ALA A 119 17.90 -5.01 -11.41
C ALA A 119 18.45 -5.60 -11.27
N LYS A 120 18.64 -5.89 -11.15
CA LYS A 120 19.10 -6.57 -10.55
C LYS A 120 19.60 -7.04 -10.29
N ARG A 121 19.83 -7.20 -10.38
CA ARG A 121 20.28 -7.91 -9.65
C ARG A 121 20.68 -8.29 -9.35
N LYS A 122 20.83 -8.24 -9.31
CA LYS A 122 21.22 -8.90 -8.58
C LYS A 122 21.44 -9.32 -8.21
N ARG A 123 21.67 -9.23 -8.30
CA ARG A 123 21.93 -9.91 -7.54
C ARG A 123 22.03 -10.22 -7.22
N LYS A 124 22.16 -10.10 -7.34
CA LYS A 124 22.27 -10.66 -6.73
C LYS A 124 22.28 -10.91 -6.50
N GLN A 125 22.33 -10.76 -6.79
CA GLN A 125 22.36 -11.24 -6.25
C GLN A 125 22.44 -11.43 -6.04
N ASP A 126 22.79 -11.36 -6.33
CA ASP A 126 22.97 -11.83 -5.89
C ASP A 126 23.16 -11.95 -5.78
N PRO A 127 23.50 -11.62 -5.76
CA PRO A 127 23.79 -12.03 -5.43
C PRO A 127 23.73 -12.23 -5.52
N VAL A 128 23.88 -12.10 -5.65
CA VAL A 128 23.87 -12.46 -5.45
C VAL A 128 23.75 -12.51 -5.63
N ASP A 129 24.00 -12.44 -5.72
CA ASP A 129 23.93 -12.62 -5.51
C ASP A 129 23.99 -12.53 -5.55
N ALA A 130 24.45 -12.07 -5.75
CA ALA A 130 24.64 -12.23 -5.43
C ALA A 130 24.78 -12.47 -5.64
#